data_f4ffc6c0522c6ec1cd72fc3ca1cd042e
#
_entry.id   f4ffc6c0522c6ec1cd72fc3ca1cd042e
#
_cell.length_a   1.000
_cell.length_b   1.000
_cell.length_c   1.000
_cell.angle_alpha   90.00
_cell.angle_beta   90.00
_cell.angle_gamma   90.00
#
_symmetry.space_group_name_H-M   'P 1'
#
loop_
_entity.id
_entity.type
_entity.pdbx_description
1 polymer ?
#
loop_
_entity_poly.entity_id
_entity_poly.type
_entity_poly.pdbx_seq_one_letter_code
_entity_poly.pdbx_strand_id
1 'polypeptide(L)'
;EDGQATIKARDIAKAAWTGHNIPHDFGIGLEETEFYHPVDMSSPYGAHIAVVEIDRETGDVDLKRYLAVDDCGVIINPLLARGQVHGGLAQGIGQALYETAALDADGCPTAEPSIPRSDMLPRFETDHTVSPSNTNPLGVKGIGEAGAVGAPPAIANAIIDALWPLGVKEVDMPFTPERVLNAIEEAVSRDAKKVTAR
;
A
#
# COMPACT_ATOMS: atom_id res chain seq x y z
N GLU A 1 26.33 -29.78 -31.54
CA GLU A 1 25.67 -30.56 -30.45
C GLU A 1 26.14 -29.97 -29.14
N ASP A 2 25.36 -29.03 -28.57
CA ASP A 2 25.59 -28.49 -27.23
C ASP A 2 25.19 -29.59 -26.23
N GLY A 3 26.15 -30.41 -25.81
CA GLY A 3 25.98 -31.42 -24.79
C GLY A 3 25.66 -30.82 -23.43
N GLN A 4 24.42 -30.42 -23.18
CA GLN A 4 23.95 -30.13 -21.85
C GLN A 4 23.98 -31.42 -21.00
N ALA A 5 24.97 -31.54 -20.11
CA ALA A 5 25.00 -32.59 -19.11
C ALA A 5 23.89 -32.32 -18.10
N THR A 6 22.91 -33.23 -18.03
CA THR A 6 21.81 -33.15 -17.06
C THR A 6 22.10 -34.09 -15.91
N ILE A 7 22.03 -33.55 -14.68
CA ILE A 7 22.14 -34.36 -13.46
C ILE A 7 20.81 -34.26 -12.68
N LYS A 8 20.35 -35.34 -12.11
CA LYS A 8 19.11 -35.35 -11.32
C LYS A 8 19.38 -34.76 -9.93
N ALA A 9 18.46 -33.96 -9.39
CA ALA A 9 18.58 -33.41 -8.05
C ALA A 9 18.85 -34.46 -6.96
N ARG A 10 18.25 -35.66 -7.10
CA ARG A 10 18.52 -36.82 -6.22
C ARG A 10 19.99 -37.23 -6.21
N ASP A 11 20.64 -37.20 -7.36
CA ASP A 11 22.03 -37.62 -7.48
C ASP A 11 22.99 -36.58 -6.94
N ILE A 12 22.65 -35.29 -7.06
CA ILE A 12 23.32 -34.16 -6.39
C ILE A 12 23.21 -34.31 -4.88
N ALA A 13 22.00 -34.50 -4.35
CA ALA A 13 21.78 -34.70 -2.93
C ALA A 13 22.57 -35.88 -2.39
N LYS A 14 22.55 -37.03 -3.08
CA LYS A 14 23.32 -38.19 -2.70
C LYS A 14 24.81 -37.91 -2.66
N ALA A 15 25.36 -37.23 -3.66
CA ALA A 15 26.78 -36.85 -3.70
C ALA A 15 27.14 -35.93 -2.54
N ALA A 16 26.33 -34.92 -2.27
CA ALA A 16 26.55 -33.92 -1.19
C ALA A 16 26.56 -34.56 0.22
N TRP A 17 25.74 -35.60 0.44
CA TRP A 17 25.64 -36.25 1.76
C TRP A 17 26.56 -37.45 1.94
N THR A 18 27.09 -38.02 0.86
CA THR A 18 28.01 -39.17 0.98
C THR A 18 29.49 -38.79 1.12
N GLY A 19 29.84 -37.56 0.83
CA GLY A 19 31.15 -36.97 1.09
C GLY A 19 32.34 -37.51 0.30
N HIS A 20 32.15 -38.51 -0.59
CA HIS A 20 33.26 -39.21 -1.24
C HIS A 20 33.97 -38.41 -2.34
N ASN A 21 33.33 -37.42 -2.94
CA ASN A 21 33.88 -36.64 -4.05
C ASN A 21 33.60 -35.16 -3.90
N ILE A 22 33.46 -34.69 -2.67
CA ILE A 22 33.29 -33.29 -2.36
C ILE A 22 34.66 -32.61 -2.31
N PRO A 23 34.87 -31.43 -2.96
CA PRO A 23 36.09 -30.66 -2.78
C PRO A 23 36.35 -30.34 -1.31
N HIS A 24 37.62 -30.30 -0.91
CA HIS A 24 37.98 -30.10 0.51
C HIS A 24 37.43 -28.86 1.17
N ASP A 25 37.11 -27.84 0.34
CA ASP A 25 36.59 -26.53 0.82
C ASP A 25 35.07 -26.55 0.99
N PHE A 26 34.38 -27.64 0.61
CA PHE A 26 32.94 -27.78 0.73
C PHE A 26 32.57 -28.69 1.91
N GLY A 27 31.63 -28.27 2.74
CA GLY A 27 31.04 -29.08 3.79
C GLY A 27 30.15 -30.20 3.24
N ILE A 28 29.83 -31.19 4.08
CA ILE A 28 28.82 -32.22 3.76
C ILE A 28 27.43 -31.61 3.84
N GLY A 29 26.60 -31.84 2.83
CA GLY A 29 25.22 -31.35 2.79
C GLY A 29 24.98 -30.36 1.66
N LEU A 30 23.79 -29.78 1.67
CA LEU A 30 23.33 -28.76 0.72
C LEU A 30 22.82 -27.51 1.47
N GLU A 31 23.45 -27.25 2.61
CA GLU A 31 23.12 -26.08 3.43
C GLU A 31 24.22 -25.05 3.28
N GLU A 32 23.82 -23.81 3.00
CA GLU A 32 24.72 -22.65 2.92
C GLU A 32 24.09 -21.49 3.69
N THR A 33 24.91 -20.72 4.36
CA THR A 33 24.49 -19.52 5.07
C THR A 33 25.36 -18.36 4.64
N GLU A 34 24.75 -17.37 4.04
CA GLU A 34 25.40 -16.15 3.59
C GLU A 34 24.82 -14.92 4.30
N PHE A 35 25.68 -13.97 4.64
CA PHE A 35 25.27 -12.68 5.19
C PHE A 35 25.41 -11.61 4.11
N TYR A 36 24.27 -11.04 3.73
CA TYR A 36 24.24 -9.94 2.78
C TYR A 36 24.02 -8.60 3.51
N HIS A 37 24.94 -7.68 3.33
CA HIS A 37 24.81 -6.31 3.82
C HIS A 37 24.53 -5.37 2.62
N PRO A 38 23.33 -4.80 2.52
CA PRO A 38 23.05 -3.81 1.47
C PRO A 38 23.91 -2.57 1.68
N VAL A 39 24.36 -1.99 0.57
CA VAL A 39 25.24 -0.80 0.59
C VAL A 39 24.48 0.43 1.12
N ASP A 40 23.17 0.49 0.82
CA ASP A 40 22.29 1.58 1.22
C ASP A 40 20.82 1.11 1.19
N MET A 41 19.91 1.96 1.67
CA MET A 41 18.47 1.71 1.60
C MET A 41 17.99 1.85 0.15
N SER A 42 17.00 1.05 -0.21
CA SER A 42 16.28 1.21 -1.46
C SER A 42 15.04 2.08 -1.26
N SER A 43 14.73 2.93 -2.23
CA SER A 43 13.58 3.84 -2.17
C SER A 43 12.55 3.46 -3.24
N PRO A 44 11.48 2.72 -2.90
CA PRO A 44 10.33 2.56 -3.78
C PRO A 44 9.61 3.89 -3.92
N TYR A 45 8.85 4.05 -4.99
CA TYR A 45 7.99 5.22 -5.21
C TYR A 45 6.79 4.82 -6.06
N GLY A 46 5.78 5.67 -6.11
CA GLY A 46 4.59 5.43 -6.90
C GLY A 46 3.73 6.66 -7.07
N ALA A 47 2.67 6.52 -7.86
CA ALA A 47 1.62 7.51 -8.03
C ALA A 47 0.27 6.85 -7.88
N HIS A 48 -0.58 7.43 -7.04
CA HIS A 48 -1.90 6.92 -6.74
C HIS A 48 -2.97 7.97 -7.07
N ILE A 49 -4.09 7.52 -7.63
CA ILE A 49 -5.23 8.36 -7.98
C ILE A 49 -6.49 7.71 -7.41
N ALA A 50 -7.23 8.47 -6.63
CA ALA A 50 -8.55 8.09 -6.15
C ALA A 50 -9.63 8.91 -6.87
N VAL A 51 -10.77 8.30 -7.17
CA VAL A 51 -11.97 8.96 -7.69
C VAL A 51 -13.10 8.70 -6.70
N VAL A 52 -13.64 9.77 -6.14
CA VAL A 52 -14.69 9.71 -5.13
C VAL A 52 -15.97 10.39 -5.61
N GLU A 53 -17.09 9.94 -5.08
CA GLU A 53 -18.38 10.61 -5.12
C GLU A 53 -18.82 10.87 -3.68
N ILE A 54 -19.27 12.09 -3.40
CA ILE A 54 -19.65 12.51 -2.05
C ILE A 54 -21.13 12.91 -2.06
N ASP A 55 -21.92 12.26 -1.22
CA ASP A 55 -23.28 12.68 -0.95
C ASP A 55 -23.25 13.89 -0.03
N ARG A 56 -23.75 15.02 -0.51
CA ARG A 56 -23.72 16.30 0.20
C ARG A 56 -24.73 16.39 1.35
N GLU A 57 -25.73 15.51 1.36
CA GLU A 57 -26.79 15.51 2.39
C GLU A 57 -26.40 14.60 3.56
N THR A 58 -25.62 13.54 3.30
CA THR A 58 -25.23 12.56 4.32
C THR A 58 -23.77 12.66 4.70
N GLY A 59 -22.92 13.20 3.84
CA GLY A 59 -21.47 13.20 3.99
C GLY A 59 -20.81 11.88 3.59
N ASP A 60 -21.57 10.92 3.07
CA ASP A 60 -21.03 9.62 2.64
C ASP A 60 -20.05 9.80 1.48
N VAL A 61 -18.91 9.10 1.58
CA VAL A 61 -17.85 9.07 0.58
C VAL A 61 -17.82 7.71 -0.08
N ASP A 62 -18.19 7.65 -1.35
CA ASP A 62 -18.10 6.45 -2.16
C ASP A 62 -16.83 6.48 -3.03
N LEU A 63 -15.92 5.54 -2.79
CA LEU A 63 -14.68 5.40 -3.55
C LEU A 63 -14.96 4.62 -4.85
N LYS A 64 -15.21 5.34 -5.94
CA LYS A 64 -15.62 4.76 -7.24
C LYS A 64 -14.49 4.03 -7.95
N ARG A 65 -13.27 4.58 -7.94
CA ARG A 65 -12.11 4.00 -8.62
C ARG A 65 -10.86 4.27 -7.80
N TYR A 66 -9.92 3.34 -7.91
CA TYR A 66 -8.60 3.52 -7.35
C TYR A 66 -7.53 2.98 -8.30
N LEU A 67 -6.58 3.84 -8.66
CA LEU A 67 -5.46 3.52 -9.54
C LEU A 67 -4.16 3.67 -8.75
N ALA A 68 -3.25 2.70 -8.92
CA ALA A 68 -1.92 2.75 -8.32
C ALA A 68 -0.88 2.25 -9.32
N VAL A 69 0.18 3.01 -9.49
CA VAL A 69 1.36 2.61 -10.27
C VAL A 69 2.57 2.75 -9.38
N ASP A 70 3.17 1.62 -9.01
CA ASP A 70 4.29 1.56 -8.07
C ASP A 70 5.57 1.07 -8.73
N ASP A 71 6.72 1.56 -8.27
CA ASP A 71 8.04 1.08 -8.64
C ASP A 71 8.73 0.42 -7.46
N CYS A 72 8.83 -0.89 -7.51
CA CYS A 72 9.59 -1.67 -6.54
C CYS A 72 10.90 -2.25 -7.14
N GLY A 73 11.42 -1.61 -8.18
CA GLY A 73 12.56 -2.11 -8.92
C GLY A 73 12.21 -3.39 -9.69
N VAL A 74 13.13 -4.34 -9.70
CA VAL A 74 12.90 -5.64 -10.35
C VAL A 74 11.89 -6.46 -9.56
N ILE A 75 10.81 -6.87 -10.20
CA ILE A 75 9.77 -7.70 -9.56
C ILE A 75 10.20 -9.17 -9.61
N ILE A 76 10.44 -9.77 -8.46
CA ILE A 76 10.81 -11.19 -8.35
C ILE A 76 9.60 -12.09 -8.54
N ASN A 77 8.46 -11.75 -7.94
CA ASN A 77 7.23 -12.50 -8.06
C ASN A 77 6.04 -11.55 -8.26
N PRO A 78 5.52 -11.44 -9.50
CA PRO A 78 4.43 -10.51 -9.82
C PRO A 78 3.14 -10.77 -9.03
N LEU A 79 2.83 -12.04 -8.72
CA LEU A 79 1.64 -12.37 -7.94
C LEU A 79 1.73 -11.84 -6.51
N LEU A 80 2.88 -12.04 -5.86
CA LEU A 80 3.11 -11.56 -4.51
C LEU A 80 3.18 -10.03 -4.46
N ALA A 81 3.90 -9.40 -5.40
CA ALA A 81 4.00 -7.95 -5.46
C ALA A 81 2.62 -7.28 -5.60
N ARG A 82 1.79 -7.78 -6.52
CA ARG A 82 0.42 -7.30 -6.68
C ARG A 82 -0.42 -7.54 -5.43
N GLY A 83 -0.26 -8.69 -4.77
CA GLY A 83 -0.94 -8.99 -3.51
C GLY A 83 -0.58 -8.02 -2.39
N GLN A 84 0.69 -7.62 -2.29
CA GLN A 84 1.15 -6.61 -1.33
C GLN A 84 0.53 -5.24 -1.61
N VAL A 85 0.51 -4.80 -2.86
CA VAL A 85 -0.13 -3.53 -3.24
C VAL A 85 -1.61 -3.55 -2.88
N HIS A 86 -2.36 -4.57 -3.30
CA HIS A 86 -3.80 -4.68 -3.00
C HIS A 86 -4.09 -4.71 -1.49
N GLY A 87 -3.30 -5.46 -0.72
CA GLY A 87 -3.43 -5.52 0.74
C GLY A 87 -3.12 -4.18 1.40
N GLY A 88 -2.06 -3.50 0.97
CA GLY A 88 -1.71 -2.16 1.44
C GLY A 88 -2.77 -1.12 1.10
N LEU A 89 -3.34 -1.16 -0.12
CA LEU A 89 -4.45 -0.28 -0.52
C LEU A 89 -5.66 -0.47 0.38
N ALA A 90 -6.07 -1.73 0.64
CA ALA A 90 -7.20 -2.00 1.51
C ALA A 90 -6.99 -1.45 2.93
N GLN A 91 -5.78 -1.60 3.48
CA GLN A 91 -5.42 -1.05 4.78
C GLN A 91 -5.44 0.49 4.78
N GLY A 92 -4.83 1.13 3.80
CA GLY A 92 -4.81 2.60 3.71
C GLY A 92 -6.19 3.21 3.46
N ILE A 93 -7.05 2.55 2.69
CA ILE A 93 -8.46 2.94 2.52
C ILE A 93 -9.21 2.80 3.84
N GLY A 94 -8.98 1.71 4.58
CA GLY A 94 -9.52 1.51 5.92
C GLY A 94 -9.18 2.67 6.85
N GLN A 95 -7.91 3.03 6.92
CA GLN A 95 -7.43 4.16 7.73
C GLN A 95 -8.05 5.49 7.30
N ALA A 96 -8.18 5.73 6.00
CA ALA A 96 -8.70 6.99 5.48
C ALA A 96 -10.19 7.17 5.74
N LEU A 97 -11.01 6.13 5.58
CA LEU A 97 -12.46 6.26 5.51
C LEU A 97 -13.20 5.67 6.73
N TYR A 98 -12.67 4.60 7.35
CA TYR A 98 -13.49 3.77 8.25
C TYR A 98 -12.92 3.62 9.65
N GLU A 99 -11.61 3.54 9.81
CA GLU A 99 -11.00 3.18 11.08
C GLU A 99 -10.90 4.37 12.03
N THR A 100 -11.48 4.21 13.21
CA THR A 100 -11.41 5.21 14.28
C THR A 100 -10.88 4.56 15.55
N ALA A 101 -9.79 5.10 16.09
CA ALA A 101 -9.27 4.72 17.40
C ALA A 101 -9.80 5.70 18.46
N ALA A 102 -11.07 5.55 18.81
CA ALA A 102 -11.68 6.36 19.86
C ALA A 102 -11.39 5.72 21.23
N LEU A 103 -10.89 6.53 22.16
CA LEU A 103 -10.62 6.14 23.54
C LEU A 103 -11.51 6.94 24.50
N ASP A 104 -11.93 6.33 25.60
CA ASP A 104 -12.60 7.02 26.69
C ASP A 104 -11.58 7.79 27.57
N ALA A 105 -12.10 8.40 28.65
CA ALA A 105 -11.27 9.18 29.58
C ALA A 105 -10.23 8.31 30.33
N ASP A 106 -10.45 7.01 30.42
CA ASP A 106 -9.57 6.05 31.07
C ASP A 106 -8.57 5.41 30.08
N GLY A 107 -8.62 5.79 28.79
CA GLY A 107 -7.77 5.25 27.73
C GLY A 107 -8.26 3.90 27.18
N CYS A 108 -9.47 3.48 27.46
CA CYS A 108 -10.04 2.24 26.92
C CYS A 108 -10.67 2.48 25.54
N PRO A 109 -10.51 1.56 24.57
CA PRO A 109 -11.17 1.66 23.27
C PRO A 109 -12.69 1.69 23.42
N THR A 110 -13.35 2.67 22.79
CA THR A 110 -14.82 2.83 22.84
C THR A 110 -15.52 2.24 21.63
N ALA A 111 -14.79 1.92 20.58
CA ALA A 111 -15.34 1.30 19.38
C ALA A 111 -14.38 0.25 18.82
N GLU A 112 -14.92 -0.79 18.18
CA GLU A 112 -14.15 -1.72 17.38
C GLU A 112 -13.71 -1.01 16.09
N PRO A 113 -12.43 -1.20 15.64
CA PRO A 113 -11.98 -0.68 14.36
C PRO A 113 -12.84 -1.20 13.22
N SER A 114 -13.37 -0.32 12.40
CA SER A 114 -14.19 -0.70 11.25
C SER A 114 -13.28 -1.06 10.07
N ILE A 115 -12.81 -2.30 10.01
CA ILE A 115 -12.00 -2.80 8.90
C ILE A 115 -12.88 -2.94 7.65
N PRO A 116 -12.47 -2.40 6.49
CA PRO A 116 -13.27 -2.48 5.28
C PRO A 116 -13.40 -3.93 4.79
N ARG A 117 -14.61 -4.31 4.39
CA ARG A 117 -14.86 -5.59 3.72
C ARG A 117 -14.64 -5.44 2.22
N SER A 118 -14.46 -6.56 1.52
CA SER A 118 -14.18 -6.58 0.08
C SER A 118 -15.28 -5.95 -0.79
N ASP A 119 -16.53 -5.94 -0.30
CA ASP A 119 -17.68 -5.31 -0.96
C ASP A 119 -17.71 -3.78 -0.81
N MET A 120 -16.91 -3.23 0.10
CA MET A 120 -16.75 -1.79 0.33
C MET A 120 -15.59 -1.19 -0.48
N LEU A 121 -14.83 -2.02 -1.19
CA LEU A 121 -13.65 -1.60 -1.92
C LEU A 121 -13.91 -1.64 -3.43
N PRO A 122 -13.42 -0.66 -4.20
CA PRO A 122 -13.53 -0.71 -5.65
C PRO A 122 -12.60 -1.79 -6.21
N ARG A 123 -12.79 -2.13 -7.48
CA ARG A 123 -11.78 -2.91 -8.19
C ARG A 123 -10.52 -2.06 -8.35
N PHE A 124 -9.41 -2.50 -7.79
CA PHE A 124 -8.12 -1.81 -7.92
C PHE A 124 -7.56 -1.95 -9.34
N GLU A 125 -7.15 -0.83 -9.90
CA GLU A 125 -6.43 -0.74 -11.17
C GLU A 125 -4.96 -0.51 -10.85
N THR A 126 -4.17 -1.59 -10.88
CA THR A 126 -2.75 -1.53 -10.47
C THR A 126 -1.82 -1.90 -11.61
N ASP A 127 -0.75 -1.14 -11.75
CA ASP A 127 0.35 -1.40 -12.68
C ASP A 127 1.68 -1.09 -11.98
N HIS A 128 2.78 -1.24 -12.69
CA HIS A 128 4.11 -0.99 -12.14
C HIS A 128 5.08 -0.44 -13.19
N THR A 129 6.06 0.30 -12.71
CA THR A 129 7.27 0.66 -13.46
C THR A 129 8.47 -0.08 -12.89
N VAL A 130 9.58 -0.12 -13.63
CA VAL A 130 10.78 -0.85 -13.24
C VAL A 130 11.98 0.08 -13.32
N SER A 131 12.41 0.61 -12.17
CA SER A 131 13.65 1.32 -12.00
C SER A 131 14.55 0.53 -11.03
N PRO A 132 15.47 -0.31 -11.52
CA PRO A 132 16.28 -1.15 -10.66
C PRO A 132 17.05 -0.36 -9.61
N SER A 133 17.10 -0.86 -8.37
CA SER A 133 17.97 -0.32 -7.33
C SER A 133 19.43 -0.62 -7.68
N ASN A 134 20.31 0.34 -7.43
CA ASN A 134 21.76 0.15 -7.52
C ASN A 134 22.39 -0.27 -6.18
N THR A 135 21.60 -0.39 -5.11
CA THR A 135 22.08 -0.75 -3.76
C THR A 135 22.16 -2.25 -3.52
N ASN A 136 21.63 -3.04 -4.45
CA ASN A 136 21.68 -4.50 -4.38
C ASN A 136 21.74 -5.13 -5.78
N PRO A 137 22.35 -6.33 -5.91
CA PRO A 137 22.59 -6.98 -7.22
C PRO A 137 21.30 -7.45 -7.92
N LEU A 138 20.19 -7.61 -7.20
CA LEU A 138 18.90 -8.00 -7.79
C LEU A 138 18.13 -6.81 -8.34
N GLY A 139 18.52 -5.59 -7.98
CA GLY A 139 17.81 -4.38 -8.39
C GLY A 139 16.43 -4.23 -7.76
N VAL A 140 16.15 -4.93 -6.66
CA VAL A 140 14.85 -4.93 -5.98
C VAL A 140 14.71 -3.73 -5.05
N LYS A 141 13.45 -3.34 -4.77
CA LYS A 141 13.06 -2.38 -3.73
C LYS A 141 11.90 -2.96 -2.92
N GLY A 142 11.63 -2.38 -1.76
CA GLY A 142 10.46 -2.76 -0.95
C GLY A 142 9.14 -2.47 -1.66
N ILE A 143 8.11 -3.27 -1.42
CA ILE A 143 6.75 -3.05 -1.94
C ILE A 143 5.67 -3.17 -0.85
N GLY A 144 6.04 -3.71 0.32
CA GLY A 144 5.08 -4.06 1.37
C GLY A 144 4.21 -2.92 1.86
N GLU A 145 4.73 -1.69 1.88
CA GLU A 145 4.03 -0.51 2.42
C GLU A 145 3.49 0.43 1.33
N ALA A 146 3.81 0.22 0.05
CA ALA A 146 3.47 1.17 -1.03
C ALA A 146 1.98 1.51 -1.06
N GLY A 147 1.09 0.51 -1.01
CA GLY A 147 -0.35 0.72 -0.99
C GLY A 147 -0.82 1.49 0.24
N ALA A 148 -0.33 1.12 1.43
CA ALA A 148 -0.75 1.72 2.69
C ALA A 148 -0.26 3.18 2.84
N VAL A 149 0.91 3.50 2.30
CA VAL A 149 1.44 4.88 2.31
C VAL A 149 0.75 5.76 1.27
N GLY A 150 0.46 5.22 0.09
CA GLY A 150 -0.14 5.99 -1.02
C GLY A 150 -1.64 6.24 -0.88
N ALA A 151 -2.39 5.32 -0.26
CA ALA A 151 -3.85 5.39 -0.25
C ALA A 151 -4.43 6.56 0.59
N PRO A 152 -4.01 6.80 1.84
CA PRO A 152 -4.58 7.89 2.62
C PRO A 152 -4.44 9.26 1.97
N PRO A 153 -3.26 9.70 1.49
CA PRO A 153 -3.12 11.00 0.85
C PRO A 153 -3.86 11.10 -0.49
N ALA A 154 -3.93 10.01 -1.28
CA ALA A 154 -4.69 10.02 -2.53
C ALA A 154 -6.19 10.23 -2.29
N ILE A 155 -6.75 9.57 -1.27
CA ILE A 155 -8.16 9.71 -0.88
C ILE A 155 -8.41 11.10 -0.31
N ALA A 156 -7.53 11.57 0.59
CA ALA A 156 -7.64 12.90 1.16
C ALA A 156 -7.67 13.99 0.07
N ASN A 157 -6.76 13.90 -0.89
CA ASN A 157 -6.71 14.84 -2.00
C ASN A 157 -7.99 14.79 -2.86
N ALA A 158 -8.51 13.59 -3.16
CA ALA A 158 -9.75 13.43 -3.93
C ALA A 158 -10.97 14.03 -3.20
N ILE A 159 -11.07 13.81 -1.89
CA ILE A 159 -12.16 14.37 -1.07
C ILE A 159 -12.08 15.89 -1.01
N ILE A 160 -10.89 16.43 -0.74
CA ILE A 160 -10.70 17.89 -0.70
C ILE A 160 -10.99 18.50 -2.09
N ASP A 161 -10.54 17.89 -3.17
CA ASP A 161 -10.82 18.37 -4.53
C ASP A 161 -12.33 18.38 -4.81
N ALA A 162 -13.06 17.31 -4.46
CA ALA A 162 -14.50 17.23 -4.61
C ALA A 162 -15.28 18.30 -3.79
N LEU A 163 -14.77 18.62 -2.61
CA LEU A 163 -15.39 19.60 -1.68
C LEU A 163 -14.90 21.03 -1.89
N TRP A 164 -13.84 21.25 -2.65
CA TRP A 164 -13.27 22.56 -2.91
C TRP A 164 -14.28 23.61 -3.44
N PRO A 165 -15.18 23.25 -4.39
CA PRO A 165 -16.20 24.19 -4.86
C PRO A 165 -17.18 24.64 -3.78
N LEU A 166 -17.29 23.90 -2.66
CA LEU A 166 -18.14 24.23 -1.51
C LEU A 166 -17.40 25.10 -0.47
N GLY A 167 -16.13 25.42 -0.72
CA GLY A 167 -15.30 26.22 0.20
C GLY A 167 -14.64 25.42 1.32
N VAL A 168 -14.70 24.08 1.29
CA VAL A 168 -13.96 23.21 2.19
C VAL A 168 -12.52 23.08 1.70
N LYS A 169 -11.55 23.36 2.55
CA LYS A 169 -10.13 23.34 2.22
C LYS A 169 -9.34 22.27 2.96
N GLU A 170 -9.89 21.79 4.05
CA GLU A 170 -9.27 20.78 4.91
C GLU A 170 -10.35 19.98 5.64
N VAL A 171 -10.12 18.70 5.79
CA VAL A 171 -10.87 17.77 6.65
C VAL A 171 -9.86 16.77 7.18
N ASP A 172 -9.91 16.47 8.46
CA ASP A 172 -9.04 15.49 9.10
C ASP A 172 -9.57 14.06 8.91
N MET A 173 -8.64 13.12 8.69
CA MET A 173 -8.96 11.69 8.69
C MET A 173 -9.39 11.20 10.09
N PRO A 174 -10.17 10.11 10.16
CA PRO A 174 -10.85 9.42 9.07
C PRO A 174 -12.00 10.27 8.51
N PHE A 175 -12.22 10.16 7.20
CA PHE A 175 -13.27 10.90 6.49
C PHE A 175 -14.64 10.23 6.68
N THR A 176 -15.08 10.16 7.94
CA THR A 176 -16.40 9.63 8.27
C THR A 176 -17.50 10.56 7.74
N PRO A 177 -18.70 10.03 7.44
CA PRO A 177 -19.83 10.82 6.97
C PRO A 177 -20.10 12.05 7.84
N GLU A 178 -20.06 11.88 9.16
CA GLU A 178 -20.24 12.98 10.12
C GLU A 178 -19.19 14.09 9.95
N ARG A 179 -17.91 13.73 9.81
CA ARG A 179 -16.83 14.74 9.65
C ARG A 179 -16.93 15.47 8.32
N VAL A 180 -17.24 14.75 7.26
CA VAL A 180 -17.41 15.33 5.93
C VAL A 180 -18.62 16.26 5.91
N LEU A 181 -19.75 15.84 6.46
CA LEU A 181 -20.97 16.65 6.54
C LEU A 181 -20.74 17.92 7.36
N ASN A 182 -20.13 17.81 8.55
CA ASN A 182 -19.78 18.97 9.38
C ASN A 182 -18.90 19.98 8.65
N ALA A 183 -17.91 19.51 7.89
CA ALA A 183 -17.04 20.39 7.11
C ALA A 183 -17.80 21.13 6.00
N ILE A 184 -18.77 20.46 5.34
CA ILE A 184 -19.66 21.09 4.34
C ILE A 184 -20.53 22.17 5.00
N GLU A 185 -21.19 21.84 6.10
CA GLU A 185 -22.08 22.78 6.82
C GLU A 185 -21.33 24.01 7.33
N GLU A 186 -20.14 23.83 7.89
CA GLU A 186 -19.29 24.92 8.32
C GLU A 186 -18.86 25.85 7.17
N ALA A 187 -18.52 25.26 6.01
CA ALA A 187 -18.12 26.03 4.84
C ALA A 187 -19.30 26.88 4.32
N VAL A 188 -20.49 26.28 4.20
CA VAL A 188 -21.73 26.96 3.80
C VAL A 188 -22.09 28.08 4.77
N SER A 189 -21.97 27.85 6.08
CA SER A 189 -22.24 28.85 7.12
C SER A 189 -21.27 30.02 7.07
N ARG A 190 -19.99 29.77 6.78
CA ARG A 190 -18.97 30.80 6.58
C ARG A 190 -19.25 31.72 5.40
N ASP A 191 -19.71 31.16 4.30
CA ASP A 191 -20.04 31.95 3.11
C ASP A 191 -21.32 32.78 3.29
N ALA A 192 -22.34 32.21 3.95
CA ALA A 192 -23.55 32.98 4.30
C ALA A 192 -23.24 34.20 5.16
N LYS A 193 -22.36 34.09 6.17
CA LYS A 193 -21.93 35.20 7.01
C LYS A 193 -21.16 36.29 6.24
N LYS A 194 -20.35 35.92 5.24
CA LYS A 194 -19.63 36.89 4.39
C LYS A 194 -20.56 37.69 3.48
N VAL A 195 -21.66 37.06 3.01
CA VAL A 195 -22.67 37.73 2.19
C VAL A 195 -23.47 38.73 3.02
N THR A 196 -23.79 38.43 4.28
CA THR A 196 -24.58 39.30 5.19
C THR A 196 -23.77 40.47 5.75
N ALA A 197 -22.42 40.40 5.71
CA ALA A 197 -21.51 41.42 6.21
C ALA A 197 -21.08 42.45 5.13
N ARG A 198 -21.60 42.34 3.91
CA ARG A 198 -21.43 43.31 2.81
C ARG A 198 -22.68 44.12 2.59
#